data_b46f51be1ac7b91c0b5211b1f30af2cc
#
_entry.id   b46f51be1ac7b91c0b5211b1f30af2cc
#
_cell.length_a   1.000
_cell.length_b   1.000
_cell.length_c   1.000
_cell.angle_alpha   90.00
_cell.angle_beta   90.00
_cell.angle_gamma   90.00
#
_symmetry.space_group_name_H-M   'P 1'
#
loop_
_entity.id
_entity.type
_entity.pdbx_description
1 polymer ?
#
loop_
_entity_poly.entity_id
_entity_poly.type
_entity_poly.pdbx_seq_one_letter_code
_entity_poly.pdbx_strand_id
1 'polypeptide(L)'
;MKKYIIVLFLLIATISSFSQTCEERESKLLEAFGGFSAGMLYNTFGLIGSISDGYTHDAYDAVTVSDLVDAQKKLADNLVKVLEGLKNGGYLTDKKDQDFAGSVINILKGLKKQAQLLEDYADNKNRQKQEAYEEQRKQNWSAISKLMGIEE
;
A
#
# COMPACT_ATOMS: atom_id res chain seq x y z
N MET A 1 -7.43 -59.12 -11.77
CA MET A 1 -8.26 -58.07 -11.14
C MET A 1 -7.53 -57.33 -10.02
N LYS A 2 -6.83 -57.99 -9.06
CA LYS A 2 -6.12 -57.27 -7.96
C LYS A 2 -5.06 -56.27 -8.38
N LYS A 3 -4.34 -56.51 -9.50
CA LYS A 3 -3.28 -55.60 -10.01
C LYS A 3 -3.84 -54.26 -10.52
N TYR A 4 -5.02 -54.23 -11.12
CA TYR A 4 -5.65 -53.01 -11.65
C TYR A 4 -6.25 -52.13 -10.55
N ILE A 5 -6.66 -52.73 -9.43
CA ILE A 5 -7.17 -52.01 -8.27
C ILE A 5 -6.04 -51.21 -7.59
N ILE A 6 -4.84 -51.77 -7.49
CA ILE A 6 -3.65 -51.11 -6.94
C ILE A 6 -3.23 -49.90 -7.81
N VAL A 7 -3.23 -50.06 -9.15
CA VAL A 7 -2.90 -48.95 -10.06
C VAL A 7 -3.94 -47.82 -9.99
N LEU A 8 -5.22 -48.16 -9.86
CA LEU A 8 -6.29 -47.17 -9.72
C LEU A 8 -6.16 -46.42 -8.40
N PHE A 9 -5.80 -47.08 -7.29
CA PHE A 9 -5.57 -46.44 -5.99
C PHE A 9 -4.34 -45.54 -6.00
N LEU A 10 -3.26 -45.90 -6.69
CA LEU A 10 -2.08 -45.06 -6.86
C LEU A 10 -2.36 -43.81 -7.70
N LEU A 11 -3.20 -43.93 -8.75
CA LEU A 11 -3.62 -42.79 -9.59
C LEU A 11 -4.49 -41.79 -8.78
N ILE A 12 -5.36 -42.27 -7.91
CA ILE A 12 -6.21 -41.41 -7.07
C ILE A 12 -5.36 -40.70 -5.99
N ALA A 13 -4.35 -41.37 -5.42
CA ALA A 13 -3.46 -40.79 -4.41
C ALA A 13 -2.56 -39.68 -4.97
N THR A 14 -2.18 -39.73 -6.25
CA THR A 14 -1.36 -38.67 -6.90
C THR A 14 -2.15 -37.40 -7.22
N ILE A 15 -3.46 -37.49 -7.40
CA ILE A 15 -4.32 -36.32 -7.67
C ILE A 15 -4.57 -35.49 -6.39
N SER A 16 -4.54 -36.12 -5.23
CA SER A 16 -4.77 -35.45 -3.93
C SER A 16 -3.60 -34.56 -3.49
N SER A 17 -2.41 -34.72 -4.05
CA SER A 17 -1.18 -34.06 -3.58
C SER A 17 -0.95 -32.66 -4.21
N PHE A 18 -1.78 -32.19 -5.12
CA PHE A 18 -1.58 -30.93 -5.85
C PHE A 18 -2.75 -29.94 -5.79
N SER A 19 -3.81 -30.22 -5.04
CA SER A 19 -4.93 -29.30 -4.93
C SER A 19 -4.80 -28.48 -3.64
N GLN A 20 -4.02 -27.39 -3.70
CA GLN A 20 -4.25 -26.29 -2.78
C GLN A 20 -5.74 -25.93 -2.87
N THR A 21 -6.41 -25.89 -1.73
CA THR A 21 -7.82 -25.45 -1.68
C THR A 21 -7.92 -24.02 -2.17
N CYS A 22 -9.07 -23.63 -2.72
CA CYS A 22 -9.29 -22.23 -3.12
C CYS A 22 -9.05 -21.29 -1.92
N GLU A 23 -9.42 -21.70 -0.73
CA GLU A 23 -9.23 -20.96 0.53
C GLU A 23 -7.75 -20.75 0.87
N GLU A 24 -6.90 -21.78 0.71
CA GLU A 24 -5.45 -21.63 0.95
C GLU A 24 -4.80 -20.65 -0.04
N ARG A 25 -5.21 -20.71 -1.30
CA ARG A 25 -4.72 -19.77 -2.33
C ARG A 25 -5.16 -18.34 -2.05
N GLU A 26 -6.43 -18.16 -1.68
CA GLU A 26 -6.97 -16.85 -1.32
C GLU A 26 -6.25 -16.28 -0.09
N SER A 27 -6.08 -17.06 0.97
CA SER A 27 -5.34 -16.67 2.17
C SER A 27 -3.92 -16.23 1.85
N LYS A 28 -3.19 -16.97 1.00
CA LYS A 28 -1.83 -16.62 0.60
C LYS A 28 -1.76 -15.36 -0.25
N LEU A 29 -2.75 -15.14 -1.12
CA LEU A 29 -2.83 -13.91 -1.91
C LEU A 29 -3.12 -12.69 -1.02
N LEU A 30 -4.01 -12.81 -0.04
CA LEU A 30 -4.31 -11.76 0.91
C LEU A 30 -3.11 -11.44 1.82
N GLU A 31 -2.37 -12.46 2.29
CA GLU A 31 -1.12 -12.29 3.03
C GLU A 31 -0.08 -11.52 2.20
N ALA A 32 0.14 -11.95 0.95
CA ALA A 32 1.05 -11.25 0.04
C ALA A 32 0.61 -9.82 -0.27
N PHE A 33 -0.69 -9.61 -0.47
CA PHE A 33 -1.28 -8.29 -0.65
C PHE A 33 -1.04 -7.38 0.56
N GLY A 34 -1.20 -7.90 1.77
CA GLY A 34 -0.92 -7.18 3.02
C GLY A 34 0.53 -6.71 3.10
N GLY A 35 1.48 -7.63 2.91
CA GLY A 35 2.91 -7.32 2.94
C GLY A 35 3.34 -6.34 1.85
N PHE A 36 2.85 -6.53 0.62
CA PHE A 36 3.13 -5.62 -0.49
C PHE A 36 2.56 -4.22 -0.25
N SER A 37 1.32 -4.12 0.23
CA SER A 37 0.70 -2.83 0.55
C SER A 37 1.45 -2.07 1.62
N ALA A 38 1.85 -2.74 2.70
CA ALA A 38 2.62 -2.13 3.78
C ALA A 38 3.98 -1.59 3.27
N GLY A 39 4.72 -2.42 2.50
CA GLY A 39 5.99 -2.01 1.90
C GLY A 39 5.86 -0.83 0.95
N MET A 40 4.81 -0.81 0.14
CA MET A 40 4.54 0.28 -0.79
C MET A 40 4.21 1.59 -0.07
N LEU A 41 3.36 1.55 0.98
CA LEU A 41 3.04 2.73 1.78
C LEU A 41 4.28 3.31 2.44
N TYR A 42 5.11 2.45 3.04
CA TYR A 42 6.38 2.85 3.66
C TYR A 42 7.33 3.50 2.64
N ASN A 43 7.51 2.88 1.47
CA ASN A 43 8.36 3.43 0.42
C ASN A 43 7.84 4.76 -0.12
N THR A 44 6.53 4.90 -0.33
CA THR A 44 5.93 6.17 -0.79
C THR A 44 6.13 7.27 0.24
N PHE A 45 5.92 6.97 1.53
CA PHE A 45 6.19 7.90 2.63
C PHE A 45 7.65 8.35 2.65
N GLY A 46 8.59 7.39 2.56
CA GLY A 46 10.03 7.66 2.54
C GLY A 46 10.45 8.49 1.33
N LEU A 47 9.87 8.22 0.16
CA LEU A 47 10.17 8.97 -1.06
C LEU A 47 9.70 10.43 -0.96
N ILE A 48 8.49 10.69 -0.46
CA ILE A 48 8.01 12.07 -0.23
C ILE A 48 8.92 12.77 0.78
N GLY A 49 9.37 12.06 1.83
CA GLY A 49 10.35 12.57 2.79
C GLY A 49 11.69 12.95 2.13
N SER A 50 12.23 12.07 1.29
CA SER A 50 13.48 12.33 0.56
C SER A 50 13.37 13.52 -0.42
N ILE A 51 12.20 13.71 -1.06
CA ILE A 51 11.95 14.89 -1.90
C ILE A 51 11.98 16.16 -1.03
N SER A 52 11.34 16.12 0.15
CA SER A 52 11.37 17.23 1.12
C SER A 52 12.79 17.55 1.59
N ASP A 53 13.58 16.53 1.90
CA ASP A 53 14.97 16.69 2.32
C ASP A 53 15.82 17.30 1.19
N GLY A 54 15.64 16.81 -0.05
CA GLY A 54 16.31 17.39 -1.22
C GLY A 54 15.97 18.86 -1.44
N TYR A 55 14.72 19.26 -1.21
CA TYR A 55 14.30 20.66 -1.30
C TYR A 55 14.88 21.53 -0.17
N THR A 56 14.85 21.05 1.06
CA THR A 56 15.37 21.81 2.22
C THR A 56 16.87 21.99 2.21
N HIS A 57 17.60 21.10 1.52
CA HIS A 57 19.05 21.19 1.32
C HIS A 57 19.45 21.81 -0.03
N ASP A 58 18.52 22.50 -0.71
CA ASP A 58 18.73 23.17 -1.99
C ASP A 58 19.24 22.23 -3.13
N ALA A 59 19.03 20.91 -2.99
CA ALA A 59 19.30 19.93 -4.06
C ALA A 59 18.20 19.90 -5.13
N TYR A 60 16.98 20.28 -4.77
CA TYR A 60 15.83 20.40 -5.68
C TYR A 60 15.25 21.81 -5.62
N ASP A 61 14.85 22.32 -6.77
CA ASP A 61 14.03 23.51 -6.87
C ASP A 61 12.52 23.19 -6.79
N ALA A 62 11.68 24.22 -6.73
CA ALA A 62 10.23 24.04 -6.61
C ALA A 62 9.62 23.29 -7.79
N VAL A 63 10.15 23.49 -9.01
CA VAL A 63 9.67 22.81 -10.22
C VAL A 63 9.96 21.32 -10.14
N THR A 64 11.17 20.95 -9.77
CA THR A 64 11.57 19.56 -9.55
C THR A 64 10.72 18.89 -8.46
N VAL A 65 10.45 19.59 -7.35
CA VAL A 65 9.56 19.08 -6.30
C VAL A 65 8.16 18.83 -6.86
N SER A 66 7.57 19.79 -7.58
CA SER A 66 6.24 19.65 -8.18
C SER A 66 6.16 18.42 -9.09
N ASP A 67 7.13 18.22 -9.99
CA ASP A 67 7.15 17.08 -10.91
C ASP A 67 7.24 15.74 -10.16
N LEU A 68 8.11 15.66 -9.14
CA LEU A 68 8.30 14.45 -8.36
C LEU A 68 7.07 14.09 -7.51
N VAL A 69 6.46 15.08 -6.84
CA VAL A 69 5.26 14.82 -6.02
C VAL A 69 4.02 14.57 -6.85
N ASP A 70 3.93 15.12 -8.07
CA ASP A 70 2.84 14.82 -8.99
C ASP A 70 2.81 13.34 -9.39
N ALA A 71 3.97 12.73 -9.59
CA ALA A 71 4.05 11.30 -9.83
C ALA A 71 3.51 10.50 -8.63
N GLN A 72 3.83 10.92 -7.39
CA GLN A 72 3.33 10.27 -6.18
C GLN A 72 1.81 10.47 -5.99
N LYS A 73 1.29 11.66 -6.27
CA LYS A 73 -0.16 11.94 -6.22
C LYS A 73 -0.92 11.06 -7.21
N LYS A 74 -0.45 10.93 -8.45
CA LYS A 74 -1.04 10.06 -9.48
C LYS A 74 -0.99 8.58 -9.10
N LEU A 75 0.13 8.12 -8.54
CA LEU A 75 0.25 6.74 -8.04
C LEU A 75 -0.78 6.47 -6.95
N ALA A 76 -0.86 7.34 -5.94
CA ALA A 76 -1.82 7.21 -4.85
C ALA A 76 -3.27 7.15 -5.37
N ASP A 77 -3.66 8.03 -6.31
CA ASP A 77 -5.01 8.02 -6.90
C ASP A 77 -5.31 6.71 -7.64
N ASN A 78 -4.36 6.18 -8.40
CA ASN A 78 -4.56 4.92 -9.13
C ASN A 78 -4.73 3.74 -8.16
N LEU A 79 -3.93 3.69 -7.11
CA LEU A 79 -4.01 2.64 -6.09
C LEU A 79 -5.32 2.72 -5.30
N VAL A 80 -5.75 3.92 -4.93
CA VAL A 80 -7.06 4.13 -4.29
C VAL A 80 -8.19 3.60 -5.17
N LYS A 81 -8.20 3.90 -6.47
CA LYS A 81 -9.23 3.39 -7.40
C LYS A 81 -9.25 1.86 -7.47
N VAL A 82 -8.07 1.22 -7.52
CA VAL A 82 -7.97 -0.26 -7.53
C VAL A 82 -8.55 -0.84 -6.24
N LEU A 83 -8.18 -0.30 -5.09
CA LEU A 83 -8.63 -0.79 -3.78
C LEU A 83 -10.12 -0.53 -3.54
N GLU A 84 -10.62 0.63 -3.93
CA GLU A 84 -12.06 0.93 -3.90
C GLU A 84 -12.83 -0.02 -4.83
N GLY A 85 -12.27 -0.36 -6.00
CA GLY A 85 -12.84 -1.36 -6.91
C GLY A 85 -12.91 -2.76 -6.27
N LEU A 86 -11.86 -3.21 -5.59
CA LEU A 86 -11.86 -4.49 -4.87
C LEU A 86 -12.89 -4.52 -3.74
N LYS A 87 -12.94 -3.46 -2.93
CA LYS A 87 -13.86 -3.35 -1.80
C LYS A 87 -15.31 -3.26 -2.25
N ASN A 88 -15.61 -2.40 -3.21
CA ASN A 88 -16.98 -2.13 -3.66
C ASN A 88 -17.51 -3.24 -4.59
N GLY A 89 -16.61 -3.96 -5.27
CA GLY A 89 -16.96 -5.11 -6.12
C GLY A 89 -17.29 -6.39 -5.36
N GLY A 90 -17.20 -6.38 -4.01
CA GLY A 90 -17.50 -7.55 -3.19
C GLY A 90 -16.44 -8.66 -3.25
N TYR A 91 -15.24 -8.34 -3.74
CA TYR A 91 -14.12 -9.30 -3.82
C TYR A 91 -13.46 -9.58 -2.47
N LEU A 92 -13.64 -8.69 -1.49
CA LEU A 92 -13.20 -8.88 -0.11
C LEU A 92 -14.41 -9.26 0.73
N THR A 93 -14.53 -10.53 1.09
CA THR A 93 -15.69 -11.07 1.81
C THR A 93 -15.55 -10.96 3.34
N ASP A 94 -14.31 -11.07 3.83
CA ASP A 94 -14.02 -10.94 5.26
C ASP A 94 -13.98 -9.46 5.68
N LYS A 95 -14.57 -9.19 6.85
CA LYS A 95 -14.59 -7.84 7.44
C LYS A 95 -13.18 -7.30 7.73
N LYS A 96 -12.24 -8.17 8.13
CA LYS A 96 -10.86 -7.76 8.42
C LYS A 96 -10.16 -7.30 7.17
N ASP A 97 -10.36 -8.00 6.04
CA ASP A 97 -9.76 -7.63 4.75
C ASP A 97 -10.34 -6.32 4.21
N GLN A 98 -11.66 -6.12 4.39
CA GLN A 98 -12.32 -4.85 4.06
C GLN A 98 -11.78 -3.68 4.91
N ASP A 99 -11.57 -3.90 6.21
CA ASP A 99 -11.05 -2.89 7.13
C ASP A 99 -9.57 -2.60 6.84
N PHE A 100 -8.78 -3.63 6.53
CA PHE A 100 -7.40 -3.47 6.08
C PHE A 100 -7.32 -2.64 4.79
N ALA A 101 -8.08 -3.01 3.76
CA ALA A 101 -8.14 -2.25 2.51
C ALA A 101 -8.60 -0.80 2.74
N GLY A 102 -9.57 -0.59 3.63
CA GLY A 102 -10.01 0.74 4.05
C GLY A 102 -8.90 1.56 4.70
N SER A 103 -8.08 0.94 5.54
CA SER A 103 -6.92 1.57 6.18
C SER A 103 -5.86 1.96 5.16
N VAL A 104 -5.53 1.06 4.21
CA VAL A 104 -4.60 1.35 3.11
C VAL A 104 -5.08 2.52 2.26
N ILE A 105 -6.38 2.55 1.88
CA ILE A 105 -6.99 3.67 1.15
C ILE A 105 -6.82 5.00 1.90
N ASN A 106 -7.10 5.01 3.19
CA ASN A 106 -7.00 6.22 4.01
C ASN A 106 -5.55 6.73 4.09
N ILE A 107 -4.58 5.82 4.24
CA ILE A 107 -3.15 6.18 4.26
C ILE A 107 -2.71 6.72 2.89
N LEU A 108 -3.12 6.11 1.79
CA LEU A 108 -2.83 6.63 0.44
C LEU A 108 -3.38 8.04 0.21
N LYS A 109 -4.61 8.31 0.67
CA LYS A 109 -5.20 9.66 0.64
C LYS A 109 -4.40 10.64 1.50
N GLY A 110 -3.92 10.18 2.66
CA GLY A 110 -3.01 10.95 3.52
C GLY A 110 -1.67 11.25 2.87
N LEU A 111 -1.05 10.27 2.20
CA LEU A 111 0.21 10.45 1.47
C LEU A 111 0.05 11.41 0.28
N LYS A 112 -1.05 11.32 -0.45
CA LYS A 112 -1.39 12.31 -1.50
C LYS A 112 -1.49 13.71 -0.92
N LYS A 113 -2.15 13.87 0.23
CA LYS A 113 -2.25 15.17 0.91
C LYS A 113 -0.87 15.66 1.37
N GLN A 114 -0.01 14.79 1.90
CA GLN A 114 1.37 15.14 2.27
C GLN A 114 2.17 15.64 1.06
N ALA A 115 2.06 14.96 -0.08
CA ALA A 115 2.71 15.38 -1.33
C ALA A 115 2.22 16.77 -1.79
N GLN A 116 0.91 17.03 -1.73
CA GLN A 116 0.35 18.33 -2.06
C GLN A 116 0.85 19.45 -1.11
N LEU A 117 0.91 19.18 0.19
CA LEU A 117 1.41 20.16 1.17
C LEU A 117 2.91 20.43 0.99
N LEU A 118 3.70 19.45 0.53
CA LEU A 118 5.10 19.67 0.17
C LEU A 118 5.22 20.58 -1.05
N GLU A 119 4.41 20.37 -2.09
CA GLU A 119 4.36 21.24 -3.25
C GLU A 119 3.97 22.67 -2.87
N ASP A 120 2.92 22.84 -2.08
CA ASP A 120 2.48 24.14 -1.59
C ASP A 120 3.57 24.86 -0.78
N TYR A 121 4.38 24.11 -0.01
CA TYR A 121 5.52 24.64 0.71
C TYR A 121 6.68 25.02 -0.23
N ALA A 122 6.93 24.21 -1.26
CA ALA A 122 7.98 24.50 -2.23
C ALA A 122 7.68 25.76 -3.06
N ASP A 123 6.42 25.96 -3.43
CA ASP A 123 5.98 27.16 -4.16
C ASP A 123 6.12 28.46 -3.34
N ASN A 124 5.90 28.36 -2.04
CA ASN A 124 5.89 29.53 -1.16
C ASN A 124 6.54 29.17 0.18
N LYS A 125 7.86 29.31 0.29
CA LYS A 125 8.64 29.03 1.50
C LYS A 125 8.14 29.84 2.72
N ASN A 126 6.99 29.45 3.29
CA ASN A 126 6.52 30.04 4.51
C ASN A 126 6.36 29.00 5.62
N ARG A 127 6.52 29.44 6.86
CA ARG A 127 6.51 28.59 8.05
C ARG A 127 5.19 27.84 8.22
N GLN A 128 4.06 28.45 7.95
CA GLN A 128 2.74 27.83 8.12
C GLN A 128 2.56 26.62 7.20
N LYS A 129 3.03 26.71 5.95
CA LYS A 129 2.97 25.60 4.98
C LYS A 129 3.91 24.48 5.37
N GLN A 130 5.11 24.81 5.86
CA GLN A 130 6.05 23.84 6.41
C GLN A 130 5.44 23.08 7.59
N GLU A 131 4.85 23.79 8.56
CA GLU A 131 4.20 23.18 9.72
C GLU A 131 3.03 22.26 9.30
N ALA A 132 2.23 22.66 8.30
CA ALA A 132 1.15 21.83 7.78
C ALA A 132 1.67 20.53 7.12
N TYR A 133 2.77 20.61 6.36
CA TYR A 133 3.42 19.43 5.79
C TYR A 133 3.93 18.48 6.89
N GLU A 134 4.67 19.01 7.88
CA GLU A 134 5.23 18.19 8.96
C GLU A 134 4.14 17.55 9.83
N GLU A 135 3.05 18.23 10.08
CA GLU A 135 1.91 17.66 10.81
C GLU A 135 1.28 16.49 10.02
N GLN A 136 1.04 16.65 8.72
CA GLN A 136 0.52 15.58 7.88
C GLN A 136 1.51 14.40 7.79
N ARG A 137 2.80 14.68 7.75
CA ARG A 137 3.86 13.65 7.76
C ARG A 137 3.80 12.81 9.03
N LYS A 138 3.65 13.43 10.21
CA LYS A 138 3.50 12.73 11.49
C LYS A 138 2.24 11.86 11.52
N GLN A 139 1.11 12.38 11.04
CA GLN A 139 -0.15 11.63 10.97
C GLN A 139 -0.01 10.40 10.07
N ASN A 140 0.62 10.54 8.91
CA ASN A 140 0.84 9.42 8.00
C ASN A 140 1.79 8.38 8.60
N TRP A 141 2.87 8.81 9.27
CA TRP A 141 3.78 7.89 9.95
C TRP A 141 3.06 7.08 11.01
N SER A 142 2.27 7.72 11.88
CA SER A 142 1.49 7.03 12.90
C SER A 142 0.54 5.99 12.28
N ALA A 143 -0.17 6.35 11.21
CA ALA A 143 -1.07 5.42 10.54
C ALA A 143 -0.35 4.23 9.88
N ILE A 144 0.82 4.47 9.26
CA ILE A 144 1.66 3.43 8.65
C ILE A 144 2.23 2.50 9.74
N SER A 145 2.80 3.07 10.82
CA SER A 145 3.38 2.31 11.93
C SER A 145 2.34 1.40 12.57
N LYS A 146 1.13 1.90 12.78
CA LYS A 146 0.00 1.13 13.28
C LYS A 146 -0.38 -0.02 12.34
N LEU A 147 -0.49 0.25 11.03
CA LEU A 147 -0.81 -0.78 10.05
C LEU A 147 0.25 -1.89 10.00
N MET A 148 1.53 -1.53 10.19
CA MET A 148 2.66 -2.45 10.17
C MET A 148 2.90 -3.15 11.52
N GLY A 149 2.23 -2.74 12.59
CA GLY A 149 2.45 -3.28 13.94
C GLY A 149 3.83 -2.94 14.54
N ILE A 150 4.41 -1.78 14.14
CA ILE A 150 5.71 -1.27 14.62
C ILE A 150 5.54 -0.04 15.51
N GLU A 151 4.40 0.11 16.16
CA GLU A 151 4.17 1.16 17.16
C GLU A 151 5.13 0.97 18.35
N GLU A 152 5.81 2.07 18.74
CA GLU A 152 6.56 2.16 19.98
C GLU A 152 5.62 2.38 21.18
#